data_c2fa5f22d9e06429b7d31f555dd8beac
#
_entry.id   c2fa5f22d9e06429b7d31f555dd8beac
#
_cell.length_a   1.000
_cell.length_b   1.000
_cell.length_c   1.000
_cell.angle_alpha   90.00
_cell.angle_beta   90.00
_cell.angle_gamma   90.00
#
_symmetry.space_group_name_H-M   'P 1'
#
loop_
_entity.id
_entity.type
_entity.pdbx_description
1 polymer ?
#
loop_
_entity_poly.entity_id
_entity_poly.type
_entity_poly.pdbx_seq_one_letter_code
_entity_poly.pdbx_strand_id
1 'polypeptide(L)'
;MPRFFISIITLLGKEEYKMASTIKDVAKLSGVSPSTVTRVLQDKSSISEATKKKVREAMASLNYHPNVNARSLASNKTNVIGVVLPKDSDIFYQNSFFPAVIRGISQTAADHQYSIQLCTGKDTNQRLAILKDTILGKRVDGLIFLYGEIEDPLVEFAIDQEFPAVVIGKTLSPLISFVDNNNEKAGFDATEYIIQKGAKSIAFIGGRDQLFVSRDRLKGYEKALKKYDIPINDSLIAQVSEFTREQGYHTLKELLKEGNIDGLVTADSLFTEGAVRYLNEKQIHLPIITFDSVQPSVRIDAYVDIHTLELGRSSFKLLRNVIKSYNNKNMMCYRQIIDHSIKEM
;
A
#
# COMPACT_ATOMS: atom_id res chain seq x y z
N MET A 1 50.03 -19.66 -12.53
CA MET A 1 48.57 -19.69 -12.27
C MET A 1 47.93 -18.54 -13.02
N PRO A 2 47.01 -18.74 -13.89
CA PRO A 2 45.75 -19.44 -13.85
C PRO A 2 45.37 -20.11 -15.17
N ARG A 3 44.90 -21.33 -15.16
CA ARG A 3 44.37 -22.02 -16.33
C ARG A 3 43.21 -22.91 -15.92
N PHE A 4 42.13 -22.32 -15.40
CA PHE A 4 40.94 -23.10 -14.98
C PHE A 4 39.59 -22.50 -15.36
N PHE A 5 39.52 -21.53 -16.29
CA PHE A 5 38.26 -20.86 -16.64
C PHE A 5 37.79 -21.02 -18.10
N ILE A 6 38.40 -21.88 -18.90
CA ILE A 6 38.04 -22.02 -20.32
C ILE A 6 37.38 -23.38 -20.66
N SER A 7 37.09 -24.24 -19.70
CA SER A 7 36.61 -25.62 -20.03
C SER A 7 35.14 -25.90 -19.72
N ILE A 8 34.31 -24.92 -19.33
CA ILE A 8 32.89 -25.12 -19.05
C ILE A 8 31.95 -24.65 -20.18
N ILE A 9 32.46 -23.87 -21.14
CA ILE A 9 31.60 -23.28 -22.20
C ILE A 9 31.40 -24.26 -23.41
N THR A 10 32.09 -25.37 -23.47
CA THR A 10 32.04 -26.27 -24.64
C THR A 10 31.11 -27.48 -24.44
N LEU A 11 30.40 -27.61 -23.33
CA LEU A 11 29.50 -28.74 -23.01
C LEU A 11 28.01 -28.40 -22.99
N LEU A 12 27.63 -27.12 -23.17
CA LEU A 12 26.25 -26.75 -23.45
C LEU A 12 26.10 -26.75 -24.97
N GLY A 13 25.53 -27.85 -25.47
CA GLY A 13 25.17 -28.00 -26.86
C GLY A 13 24.43 -26.76 -27.36
N LYS A 14 24.61 -26.45 -28.65
CA LYS A 14 23.84 -25.44 -29.40
C LYS A 14 22.33 -25.68 -29.17
N GLU A 15 21.77 -25.15 -28.09
CA GLU A 15 20.38 -24.84 -28.11
C GLU A 15 20.23 -23.75 -29.17
N GLU A 16 19.69 -24.12 -30.32
CA GLU A 16 19.18 -23.15 -31.28
C GLU A 16 18.29 -22.21 -30.52
N TYR A 17 18.67 -20.94 -30.44
CA TYR A 17 17.82 -19.85 -29.97
C TYR A 17 16.59 -19.85 -30.87
N LYS A 18 15.57 -20.63 -30.50
CA LYS A 18 14.29 -20.65 -31.17
C LYS A 18 13.72 -19.24 -31.05
N MET A 19 13.78 -18.47 -32.13
CA MET A 19 13.19 -17.15 -32.17
C MET A 19 11.76 -17.27 -31.64
N ALA A 20 11.40 -16.41 -30.69
CA ALA A 20 10.08 -16.40 -30.08
C ALA A 20 9.02 -16.37 -31.18
N SER A 21 8.06 -17.29 -31.12
CA SER A 21 6.97 -17.37 -32.09
C SER A 21 6.22 -16.02 -32.14
N THR A 22 5.81 -15.63 -33.34
CA THR A 22 5.14 -14.34 -33.59
C THR A 22 3.65 -14.54 -33.83
N ILE A 23 2.88 -13.46 -33.77
CA ILE A 23 1.45 -13.47 -34.13
C ILE A 23 1.23 -13.96 -35.58
N LYS A 24 2.21 -13.72 -36.46
CA LYS A 24 2.17 -14.20 -37.86
C LYS A 24 2.28 -15.72 -37.94
N ASP A 25 3.07 -16.34 -37.09
CA ASP A 25 3.22 -17.79 -37.04
C ASP A 25 1.95 -18.46 -36.52
N VAL A 26 1.30 -17.87 -35.48
CA VAL A 26 -0.01 -18.31 -34.99
C VAL A 26 -1.05 -18.21 -36.10
N ALA A 27 -1.11 -17.08 -36.81
CA ALA A 27 -2.03 -16.83 -37.91
C ALA A 27 -1.85 -17.88 -39.03
N LYS A 28 -0.59 -18.17 -39.40
CA LYS A 28 -0.24 -19.16 -40.40
C LYS A 28 -0.67 -20.58 -39.97
N LEU A 29 -0.37 -20.97 -38.74
CA LEU A 29 -0.70 -22.29 -38.22
C LEU A 29 -2.20 -22.52 -38.05
N SER A 30 -2.94 -21.50 -37.61
CA SER A 30 -4.41 -21.56 -37.38
C SER A 30 -5.23 -21.29 -38.66
N GLY A 31 -4.59 -20.92 -39.77
CA GLY A 31 -5.27 -20.63 -41.06
C GLY A 31 -6.13 -19.35 -41.03
N VAL A 32 -5.81 -18.37 -40.22
CA VAL A 32 -6.54 -17.11 -40.12
C VAL A 32 -5.59 -15.90 -40.31
N SER A 33 -6.16 -14.71 -40.48
CA SER A 33 -5.34 -13.49 -40.56
C SER A 33 -4.77 -13.08 -39.19
N PRO A 34 -3.65 -12.34 -39.09
CA PRO A 34 -3.13 -11.80 -37.84
C PRO A 34 -4.14 -10.91 -37.10
N SER A 35 -4.99 -10.18 -37.84
CA SER A 35 -6.07 -9.40 -37.26
C SER A 35 -7.16 -10.26 -36.62
N THR A 36 -7.43 -11.44 -37.16
CA THR A 36 -8.34 -12.42 -36.56
C THR A 36 -7.73 -12.99 -35.26
N VAL A 37 -6.42 -13.31 -35.25
CA VAL A 37 -5.73 -13.72 -34.02
C VAL A 37 -5.87 -12.64 -32.95
N THR A 38 -5.64 -11.36 -33.28
CA THR A 38 -5.83 -10.23 -32.35
C THR A 38 -7.25 -10.16 -31.80
N ARG A 39 -8.28 -10.36 -32.64
CA ARG A 39 -9.68 -10.38 -32.19
C ARG A 39 -9.99 -11.57 -31.28
N VAL A 40 -9.38 -12.71 -31.51
CA VAL A 40 -9.47 -13.90 -30.61
C VAL A 40 -8.82 -13.59 -29.27
N LEU A 41 -7.63 -12.95 -29.24
CA LEU A 41 -6.96 -12.53 -28.01
C LEU A 41 -7.78 -11.51 -27.20
N GLN A 42 -8.62 -10.72 -27.87
CA GLN A 42 -9.56 -9.78 -27.25
C GLN A 42 -10.91 -10.41 -26.90
N ASP A 43 -11.08 -11.70 -27.13
CA ASP A 43 -12.31 -12.47 -26.93
C ASP A 43 -13.55 -11.84 -27.56
N LYS A 44 -13.40 -11.23 -28.74
CA LYS A 44 -14.50 -10.55 -29.45
C LYS A 44 -15.63 -11.55 -29.76
N SER A 45 -16.85 -11.17 -29.44
CA SER A 45 -18.08 -11.96 -29.72
C SER A 45 -18.33 -12.19 -31.23
N SER A 46 -17.75 -11.35 -32.09
CA SER A 46 -17.83 -11.49 -33.55
C SER A 46 -17.02 -12.66 -34.12
N ILE A 47 -16.22 -13.37 -33.30
CA ILE A 47 -15.44 -14.53 -33.72
C ILE A 47 -16.09 -15.81 -33.19
N SER A 48 -16.29 -16.80 -34.10
CA SER A 48 -16.89 -18.09 -33.73
C SER A 48 -16.02 -18.87 -32.73
N GLU A 49 -16.64 -19.64 -31.84
CA GLU A 49 -15.91 -20.47 -30.87
C GLU A 49 -15.00 -21.49 -31.56
N ALA A 50 -15.40 -22.02 -32.72
CA ALA A 50 -14.55 -22.91 -33.52
C ALA A 50 -13.22 -22.22 -33.97
N THR A 51 -13.30 -20.95 -34.38
CA THR A 51 -12.11 -20.15 -34.74
C THR A 51 -11.29 -19.82 -33.49
N LYS A 52 -11.91 -19.44 -32.37
CA LYS A 52 -11.21 -19.20 -31.12
C LYS A 52 -10.43 -20.44 -30.66
N LYS A 53 -11.04 -21.62 -30.76
CA LYS A 53 -10.39 -22.90 -30.42
C LYS A 53 -9.15 -23.17 -31.27
N LYS A 54 -9.26 -23.06 -32.60
CA LYS A 54 -8.14 -23.27 -33.52
C LYS A 54 -6.96 -22.32 -33.22
N VAL A 55 -7.23 -21.07 -32.97
CA VAL A 55 -6.19 -20.09 -32.64
C VAL A 55 -5.52 -20.39 -31.29
N ARG A 56 -6.29 -20.76 -30.26
CA ARG A 56 -5.75 -21.13 -28.94
C ARG A 56 -4.88 -22.40 -29.01
N GLU A 57 -5.28 -23.40 -29.80
CA GLU A 57 -4.48 -24.63 -30.07
C GLU A 57 -3.17 -24.29 -30.78
N ALA A 58 -3.21 -23.42 -31.78
CA ALA A 58 -2.01 -22.96 -32.49
C ALA A 58 -1.06 -22.18 -31.56
N MET A 59 -1.60 -21.33 -30.69
CA MET A 59 -0.81 -20.62 -29.67
C MET A 59 -0.13 -21.58 -28.71
N ALA A 60 -0.85 -22.59 -28.23
CA ALA A 60 -0.29 -23.58 -27.30
C ALA A 60 0.83 -24.41 -27.98
N SER A 61 0.62 -24.88 -29.23
CA SER A 61 1.61 -25.67 -29.96
C SER A 61 2.89 -24.88 -30.30
N LEU A 62 2.77 -23.56 -30.49
CA LEU A 62 3.90 -22.67 -30.77
C LEU A 62 4.54 -22.09 -29.51
N ASN A 63 4.01 -22.39 -28.31
CA ASN A 63 4.35 -21.73 -27.07
C ASN A 63 4.32 -20.19 -27.22
N TYR A 64 3.32 -19.71 -27.98
CA TYR A 64 3.17 -18.28 -28.26
C TYR A 64 2.49 -17.56 -27.10
N HIS A 65 3.20 -16.62 -26.49
CA HIS A 65 2.66 -15.71 -25.49
C HIS A 65 2.46 -14.33 -26.13
N PRO A 66 1.23 -13.77 -26.11
CA PRO A 66 0.97 -12.46 -26.67
C PRO A 66 1.86 -11.40 -26.03
N ASN A 67 2.49 -10.56 -26.85
CA ASN A 67 3.26 -9.43 -26.35
C ASN A 67 2.31 -8.44 -25.66
N VAL A 68 2.52 -8.26 -24.35
CA VAL A 68 1.70 -7.38 -23.51
C VAL A 68 1.72 -5.94 -24.02
N ASN A 69 2.89 -5.45 -24.48
CA ASN A 69 3.04 -4.09 -24.99
C ASN A 69 2.23 -3.86 -26.28
N ALA A 70 2.25 -4.85 -27.21
CA ALA A 70 1.44 -4.76 -28.42
C ALA A 70 -0.06 -4.80 -28.13
N ARG A 71 -0.48 -5.56 -27.11
CA ARG A 71 -1.88 -5.60 -26.67
C ARG A 71 -2.29 -4.31 -26.00
N SER A 72 -1.44 -3.72 -25.16
CA SER A 72 -1.67 -2.45 -24.46
C SER A 72 -1.85 -1.30 -25.46
N LEU A 73 -1.01 -1.23 -26.50
CA LEU A 73 -1.13 -0.26 -27.58
C LEU A 73 -2.48 -0.38 -28.34
N ALA A 74 -2.93 -1.62 -28.58
CA ALA A 74 -4.18 -1.85 -29.31
C ALA A 74 -5.44 -1.61 -28.46
N SER A 75 -5.38 -1.79 -27.13
CA SER A 75 -6.52 -1.67 -26.21
C SER A 75 -6.53 -0.38 -25.40
N ASN A 76 -5.47 0.39 -25.44
CA ASN A 76 -5.20 1.54 -24.55
C ASN A 76 -5.34 1.18 -23.04
N LYS A 77 -4.99 -0.07 -22.69
CA LYS A 77 -4.99 -0.60 -21.31
C LYS A 77 -3.72 -1.38 -21.07
N THR A 78 -3.07 -1.09 -19.97
CA THR A 78 -1.83 -1.81 -19.56
C THR A 78 -2.12 -3.04 -18.72
N ASN A 79 -3.25 -3.08 -18.01
CA ASN A 79 -3.55 -4.00 -16.94
C ASN A 79 -2.46 -3.97 -15.84
N VAL A 80 -1.89 -2.82 -15.62
CA VAL A 80 -0.93 -2.54 -14.54
C VAL A 80 -1.46 -1.41 -13.70
N ILE A 81 -1.33 -1.50 -12.38
CA ILE A 81 -1.55 -0.37 -11.47
C ILE A 81 -0.23 0.04 -10.82
N GLY A 82 -0.06 1.33 -10.61
CA GLY A 82 1.05 1.87 -9.84
C GLY A 82 0.70 1.91 -8.36
N VAL A 83 1.61 1.45 -7.52
CA VAL A 83 1.52 1.57 -6.05
C VAL A 83 2.60 2.55 -5.62
N VAL A 84 2.18 3.72 -5.15
CA VAL A 84 3.07 4.81 -4.75
C VAL A 84 3.43 4.65 -3.28
N LEU A 85 4.72 4.43 -3.01
CA LEU A 85 5.24 4.21 -1.68
C LEU A 85 5.48 5.55 -0.95
N PRO A 86 5.51 5.57 0.40
CA PRO A 86 5.92 6.75 1.15
C PRO A 86 7.39 7.13 0.85
N LYS A 87 7.78 8.34 1.28
CA LYS A 87 9.11 8.92 0.99
C LYS A 87 10.26 8.07 1.49
N ASP A 88 10.10 7.45 2.65
CA ASP A 88 11.16 6.67 3.28
C ASP A 88 10.98 5.18 2.99
N SER A 89 11.79 4.67 2.06
CA SER A 89 11.73 3.27 1.65
C SER A 89 12.24 2.30 2.74
N ASP A 90 13.17 2.71 3.59
CA ASP A 90 13.73 1.82 4.63
C ASP A 90 12.71 1.60 5.75
N ILE A 91 12.01 2.65 6.16
CA ILE A 91 10.89 2.56 7.12
C ILE A 91 9.74 1.73 6.54
N PHE A 92 9.46 1.90 5.25
CA PHE A 92 8.45 1.13 4.55
C PHE A 92 8.62 -0.39 4.73
N TYR A 93 9.84 -0.91 4.59
CA TYR A 93 10.09 -2.35 4.72
C TYR A 93 10.10 -2.84 6.17
N GLN A 94 10.29 -1.96 7.14
CA GLN A 94 10.30 -2.31 8.57
C GLN A 94 8.89 -2.34 9.18
N ASN A 95 7.97 -1.53 8.66
CA ASN A 95 6.60 -1.43 9.15
C ASN A 95 5.72 -2.51 8.51
N SER A 96 5.09 -3.36 9.33
CA SER A 96 4.24 -4.48 8.88
C SER A 96 2.99 -4.04 8.12
N PHE A 97 2.54 -2.80 8.30
CA PHE A 97 1.40 -2.21 7.60
C PHE A 97 1.53 -2.29 6.08
N PHE A 98 2.63 -1.79 5.54
CA PHE A 98 2.80 -1.67 4.09
C PHE A 98 2.85 -3.01 3.35
N PRO A 99 3.65 -4.01 3.78
CA PRO A 99 3.64 -5.33 3.17
C PRO A 99 2.26 -6.00 3.22
N ALA A 100 1.51 -5.83 4.32
CA ALA A 100 0.16 -6.40 4.45
C ALA A 100 -0.83 -5.73 3.49
N VAL A 101 -0.79 -4.40 3.37
CA VAL A 101 -1.61 -3.65 2.40
C VAL A 101 -1.27 -4.06 0.96
N ILE A 102 0.03 -4.11 0.60
CA ILE A 102 0.46 -4.54 -0.75
C ILE A 102 0.00 -5.97 -1.03
N ARG A 103 0.05 -6.87 -0.06
CA ARG A 103 -0.48 -8.23 -0.20
C ARG A 103 -1.97 -8.20 -0.55
N GLY A 104 -2.77 -7.37 0.12
CA GLY A 104 -4.19 -7.20 -0.19
C GLY A 104 -4.43 -6.67 -1.60
N ILE A 105 -3.66 -5.65 -2.01
CA ILE A 105 -3.70 -5.09 -3.36
C ILE A 105 -3.33 -6.15 -4.39
N SER A 106 -2.18 -6.83 -4.23
CA SER A 106 -1.65 -7.76 -5.23
C SER A 106 -2.51 -9.00 -5.43
N GLN A 107 -3.05 -9.58 -4.34
CA GLN A 107 -3.98 -10.70 -4.42
C GLN A 107 -5.22 -10.31 -5.23
N THR A 108 -5.85 -9.18 -4.88
CA THR A 108 -7.06 -8.72 -5.56
C THR A 108 -6.78 -8.28 -7.00
N ALA A 109 -5.62 -7.69 -7.27
CA ALA A 109 -5.19 -7.34 -8.62
C ALA A 109 -5.03 -8.59 -9.49
N ALA A 110 -4.38 -9.64 -8.99
CA ALA A 110 -4.20 -10.91 -9.69
C ALA A 110 -5.53 -11.57 -10.06
N ASP A 111 -6.52 -11.60 -9.16
CA ASP A 111 -7.88 -12.11 -9.41
C ASP A 111 -8.56 -11.39 -10.59
N HIS A 112 -8.11 -10.18 -10.89
CA HIS A 112 -8.63 -9.34 -11.97
C HIS A 112 -7.65 -9.16 -13.14
N GLN A 113 -6.62 -10.00 -13.21
CA GLN A 113 -5.61 -10.00 -14.29
C GLN A 113 -4.82 -8.67 -14.39
N TYR A 114 -4.63 -8.00 -13.25
CA TYR A 114 -3.76 -6.84 -13.13
C TYR A 114 -2.43 -7.20 -12.49
N SER A 115 -1.36 -6.59 -12.97
CA SER A 115 -0.06 -6.57 -12.31
C SER A 115 0.10 -5.30 -11.50
N ILE A 116 1.06 -5.27 -10.56
CA ILE A 116 1.42 -4.07 -9.81
C ILE A 116 2.82 -3.59 -10.19
N GLN A 117 3.00 -2.29 -10.24
CA GLN A 117 4.29 -1.61 -10.37
C GLN A 117 4.50 -0.74 -9.13
N LEU A 118 5.59 -0.93 -8.42
CA LEU A 118 5.95 -0.07 -7.29
C LEU A 118 6.58 1.24 -7.81
N CYS A 119 6.07 2.37 -7.33
CA CYS A 119 6.59 3.70 -7.63
C CYS A 119 7.28 4.22 -6.37
N THR A 120 8.61 4.32 -6.40
CA THR A 120 9.46 4.72 -5.27
C THR A 120 10.52 5.71 -5.72
N GLY A 121 11.16 6.40 -4.77
CA GLY A 121 12.25 7.34 -5.03
C GLY A 121 12.78 7.89 -3.70
N LYS A 122 14.03 8.30 -3.69
CA LYS A 122 14.77 8.76 -2.49
C LYS A 122 14.29 10.10 -1.92
N ASP A 123 13.68 10.94 -2.76
CA ASP A 123 13.15 12.24 -2.37
C ASP A 123 11.91 12.61 -3.17
N THR A 124 11.22 13.66 -2.78
CA THR A 124 9.98 14.12 -3.41
C THR A 124 10.16 14.44 -4.90
N ASN A 125 11.29 15.06 -5.30
CA ASN A 125 11.52 15.42 -6.69
C ASN A 125 11.68 14.19 -7.58
N GLN A 126 12.47 13.21 -7.13
CA GLN A 126 12.64 11.94 -7.86
C GLN A 126 11.34 11.16 -7.94
N ARG A 127 10.57 11.08 -6.84
CA ARG A 127 9.26 10.44 -6.81
C ARG A 127 8.28 11.09 -7.79
N LEU A 128 8.24 12.43 -7.82
CA LEU A 128 7.40 13.18 -8.74
C LEU A 128 7.81 12.96 -10.21
N ALA A 129 9.12 12.91 -10.49
CA ALA A 129 9.62 12.61 -11.84
C ALA A 129 9.19 11.20 -12.29
N ILE A 130 9.36 10.19 -11.43
CA ILE A 130 8.94 8.81 -11.70
C ILE A 130 7.41 8.73 -11.90
N LEU A 131 6.64 9.45 -11.10
CA LEU A 131 5.19 9.50 -11.22
C LEU A 131 4.76 10.13 -12.55
N LYS A 132 5.41 11.25 -12.96
CA LYS A 132 5.20 11.90 -14.26
C LYS A 132 5.46 10.93 -15.41
N ASP A 133 6.61 10.25 -15.38
CA ASP A 133 6.95 9.25 -16.41
C ASP A 133 5.96 8.08 -16.43
N THR A 134 5.43 7.70 -15.27
CA THR A 134 4.45 6.61 -15.15
C THR A 134 3.10 6.99 -15.74
N ILE A 135 2.59 8.18 -15.42
CA ILE A 135 1.30 8.69 -15.91
C ILE A 135 1.38 9.08 -17.40
N LEU A 136 2.31 9.98 -17.74
CA LEU A 136 2.43 10.52 -19.10
C LEU A 136 2.92 9.46 -20.09
N GLY A 137 3.77 8.53 -19.63
CA GLY A 137 4.23 7.37 -20.40
C GLY A 137 3.19 6.26 -20.52
N LYS A 138 1.98 6.42 -19.94
CA LYS A 138 0.89 5.43 -19.96
C LYS A 138 1.35 4.03 -19.53
N ARG A 139 2.15 3.97 -18.45
CA ARG A 139 2.70 2.69 -17.96
C ARG A 139 1.73 1.93 -17.08
N VAL A 140 0.74 2.61 -16.50
CA VAL A 140 -0.27 2.05 -15.59
C VAL A 140 -1.65 2.59 -15.96
N ASP A 141 -2.70 1.87 -15.57
CA ASP A 141 -4.10 2.26 -15.78
C ASP A 141 -4.65 3.12 -14.61
N GLY A 142 -3.98 3.12 -13.47
CA GLY A 142 -4.34 3.88 -12.28
C GLY A 142 -3.33 3.73 -11.16
N LEU A 143 -3.49 4.52 -10.09
CA LEU A 143 -2.55 4.62 -8.98
C LEU A 143 -3.22 4.34 -7.63
N ILE A 144 -2.46 3.72 -6.71
CA ILE A 144 -2.81 3.63 -5.29
C ILE A 144 -1.66 4.27 -4.49
N PHE A 145 -1.96 5.35 -3.77
CA PHE A 145 -1.04 5.96 -2.81
C PHE A 145 -1.21 5.26 -1.46
N LEU A 146 -0.10 4.79 -0.86
CA LEU A 146 -0.15 4.05 0.41
C LEU A 146 -0.18 4.94 1.66
N TYR A 147 -0.41 6.22 1.51
CA TYR A 147 -0.44 7.21 2.59
C TYR A 147 -1.28 8.42 2.20
N GLY A 148 -1.84 9.11 3.19
CA GLY A 148 -2.52 10.40 3.04
C GLY A 148 -1.74 11.49 3.76
N GLU A 149 -1.24 12.46 3.02
CA GLU A 149 -0.49 13.61 3.52
C GLU A 149 -1.15 14.92 3.07
N ILE A 150 -1.03 15.96 3.89
CA ILE A 150 -1.53 17.29 3.57
C ILE A 150 -0.62 17.89 2.49
N GLU A 151 -1.22 18.43 1.42
CA GLU A 151 -0.51 19.11 0.33
C GLU A 151 0.57 18.23 -0.33
N ASP A 152 0.25 16.94 -0.58
CA ASP A 152 1.18 16.03 -1.26
C ASP A 152 1.26 16.35 -2.76
N PRO A 153 2.43 16.81 -3.27
CA PRO A 153 2.60 17.20 -4.68
C PRO A 153 2.41 16.03 -5.67
N LEU A 154 2.54 14.78 -5.21
CA LEU A 154 2.31 13.61 -6.05
C LEU A 154 0.81 13.38 -6.25
N VAL A 155 0.03 13.55 -5.18
CA VAL A 155 -1.43 13.45 -5.20
C VAL A 155 -2.00 14.60 -6.02
N GLU A 156 -1.52 15.84 -5.80
CA GLU A 156 -1.91 17.02 -6.58
C GLU A 156 -1.65 16.82 -8.07
N PHE A 157 -0.47 16.32 -8.44
CA PHE A 157 -0.16 16.04 -9.85
C PHE A 157 -1.12 14.99 -10.45
N ALA A 158 -1.47 13.94 -9.72
CA ALA A 158 -2.44 12.95 -10.22
C ALA A 158 -3.84 13.56 -10.43
N ILE A 159 -4.26 14.48 -9.54
CA ILE A 159 -5.51 15.24 -9.66
C ILE A 159 -5.47 16.15 -10.88
N ASP A 160 -4.40 16.93 -11.07
CA ASP A 160 -4.22 17.86 -12.19
C ASP A 160 -4.24 17.13 -13.55
N GLN A 161 -3.79 15.89 -13.59
CA GLN A 161 -3.84 15.04 -14.78
C GLN A 161 -5.19 14.29 -14.93
N GLU A 162 -6.16 14.54 -14.04
CA GLU A 162 -7.42 13.77 -13.98
C GLU A 162 -7.18 12.25 -14.00
N PHE A 163 -6.06 11.79 -13.44
CA PHE A 163 -5.64 10.40 -13.56
C PHE A 163 -6.32 9.51 -12.50
N PRO A 164 -6.81 8.31 -12.88
CA PRO A 164 -7.46 7.41 -11.93
C PRO A 164 -6.57 7.07 -10.75
N ALA A 165 -6.96 7.50 -9.54
CA ALA A 165 -6.16 7.28 -8.35
C ALA A 165 -7.03 7.07 -7.10
N VAL A 166 -6.46 6.34 -6.13
CA VAL A 166 -7.01 6.11 -4.80
C VAL A 166 -5.91 6.34 -3.76
N VAL A 167 -6.25 7.03 -2.68
CA VAL A 167 -5.38 7.19 -1.51
C VAL A 167 -5.79 6.20 -0.43
N ILE A 168 -4.84 5.47 0.16
CA ILE A 168 -5.04 4.78 1.43
C ILE A 168 -4.70 5.77 2.54
N GLY A 169 -5.70 6.13 3.32
CA GLY A 169 -5.70 7.26 4.22
C GLY A 169 -6.60 8.38 3.71
N LYS A 170 -6.77 9.39 4.54
CA LYS A 170 -7.65 10.52 4.28
C LYS A 170 -7.03 11.51 3.30
N THR A 171 -7.88 12.21 2.57
CA THR A 171 -7.53 13.40 1.78
C THR A 171 -8.63 14.46 1.94
N LEU A 172 -8.26 15.72 1.86
CA LEU A 172 -9.23 16.85 1.87
C LEU A 172 -9.79 17.13 0.47
N SER A 173 -9.08 16.73 -0.58
CA SER A 173 -9.55 16.97 -1.93
C SER A 173 -10.81 16.15 -2.24
N PRO A 174 -11.87 16.77 -2.78
CA PRO A 174 -13.04 16.06 -3.27
C PRO A 174 -12.79 15.37 -4.61
N LEU A 175 -11.66 15.64 -5.27
CA LEU A 175 -11.35 15.22 -6.64
C LEU A 175 -10.59 13.88 -6.70
N ILE A 176 -10.31 13.25 -5.57
CA ILE A 176 -9.65 11.95 -5.52
C ILE A 176 -10.37 11.00 -4.56
N SER A 177 -10.40 9.73 -4.91
CA SER A 177 -11.00 8.68 -4.07
C SER A 177 -10.07 8.26 -2.95
N PHE A 178 -10.63 7.81 -1.82
CA PHE A 178 -9.83 7.25 -0.74
C PHE A 178 -10.49 6.07 -0.02
N VAL A 179 -9.65 5.25 0.58
CA VAL A 179 -10.01 4.21 1.56
C VAL A 179 -9.24 4.49 2.84
N ASP A 180 -9.93 4.58 3.97
CA ASP A 180 -9.31 4.87 5.27
C ASP A 180 -10.03 4.13 6.39
N ASN A 181 -9.48 4.19 7.60
CA ASN A 181 -10.19 3.90 8.83
C ASN A 181 -10.79 5.19 9.42
N ASN A 182 -11.73 5.07 10.34
CA ASN A 182 -12.08 6.20 11.19
C ASN A 182 -11.00 6.36 12.28
N ASN A 183 -9.88 7.00 11.91
CA ASN A 183 -8.71 7.12 12.77
C ASN A 183 -8.97 7.96 14.03
N GLU A 184 -9.91 8.91 13.97
CA GLU A 184 -10.33 9.67 15.16
C GLU A 184 -11.06 8.77 16.16
N LYS A 185 -12.02 7.96 15.68
CA LYS A 185 -12.69 6.97 16.51
C LYS A 185 -11.72 5.91 17.03
N ALA A 186 -10.80 5.44 16.22
CA ALA A 186 -9.81 4.45 16.60
C ALA A 186 -8.84 4.98 17.68
N GLY A 187 -8.42 6.25 17.57
CA GLY A 187 -7.63 6.92 18.62
C GLY A 187 -8.40 7.08 19.92
N PHE A 188 -9.70 7.40 19.81
CA PHE A 188 -10.58 7.48 20.97
C PHE A 188 -10.72 6.10 21.65
N ASP A 189 -11.08 5.06 20.90
CA ASP A 189 -11.30 3.70 21.45
C ASP A 189 -10.02 3.13 22.07
N ALA A 190 -8.85 3.39 21.47
CA ALA A 190 -7.55 3.00 22.00
C ALA A 190 -7.27 3.67 23.37
N THR A 191 -7.52 4.97 23.46
CA THR A 191 -7.28 5.71 24.69
C THR A 191 -8.29 5.32 25.78
N GLU A 192 -9.54 5.15 25.40
CA GLU A 192 -10.60 4.67 26.32
C GLU A 192 -10.25 3.30 26.91
N TYR A 193 -9.66 2.38 26.10
CA TYR A 193 -9.18 1.10 26.59
C TYR A 193 -8.14 1.23 27.70
N ILE A 194 -7.17 2.13 27.53
CA ILE A 194 -6.12 2.39 28.54
C ILE A 194 -6.73 3.03 29.82
N ILE A 195 -7.68 3.95 29.68
CA ILE A 195 -8.41 4.54 30.80
C ILE A 195 -9.18 3.45 31.58
N GLN A 196 -9.82 2.52 30.89
CA GLN A 196 -10.55 1.41 31.52
C GLN A 196 -9.63 0.42 32.24
N LYS A 197 -8.34 0.36 31.90
CA LYS A 197 -7.31 -0.36 32.68
C LYS A 197 -6.86 0.41 33.94
N GLY A 198 -7.40 1.59 34.18
CA GLY A 198 -7.18 2.40 35.39
C GLY A 198 -6.16 3.53 35.23
N ALA A 199 -5.61 3.73 34.04
CA ALA A 199 -4.63 4.79 33.81
C ALA A 199 -5.28 6.19 33.84
N LYS A 200 -4.53 7.16 34.39
CA LYS A 200 -4.93 8.57 34.52
C LYS A 200 -3.89 9.55 33.96
N SER A 201 -2.66 9.08 33.79
CA SER A 201 -1.55 9.86 33.25
C SER A 201 -1.01 9.14 32.01
N ILE A 202 -1.69 9.37 30.87
CA ILE A 202 -1.49 8.58 29.67
C ILE A 202 -0.58 9.34 28.71
N ALA A 203 0.49 8.72 28.26
CA ALA A 203 1.33 9.27 27.20
C ALA A 203 0.82 8.88 25.82
N PHE A 204 1.01 9.79 24.85
CA PHE A 204 0.75 9.55 23.44
C PHE A 204 2.02 9.75 22.61
N ILE A 205 2.38 8.74 21.79
CA ILE A 205 3.46 8.85 20.82
C ILE A 205 2.85 8.71 19.41
N GLY A 206 2.86 9.81 18.65
CA GLY A 206 2.34 9.88 17.29
C GLY A 206 3.38 10.27 16.25
N GLY A 207 3.01 10.15 14.98
CA GLY A 207 3.82 10.65 13.87
C GLY A 207 3.61 12.14 13.62
N ARG A 208 4.31 12.65 12.61
CA ARG A 208 4.26 14.06 12.23
C ARG A 208 2.85 14.54 11.87
N ASP A 209 2.58 15.82 12.13
CA ASP A 209 1.27 16.44 11.98
C ASP A 209 0.79 16.57 10.51
N GLN A 210 1.69 16.47 9.54
CA GLN A 210 1.35 16.47 8.12
C GLN A 210 0.57 15.23 7.68
N LEU A 211 0.64 14.14 8.45
CA LEU A 211 -0.09 12.91 8.15
C LEU A 211 -1.48 12.95 8.79
N PHE A 212 -2.53 12.81 7.98
CA PHE A 212 -3.91 12.78 8.48
C PHE A 212 -4.13 11.73 9.56
N VAL A 213 -3.54 10.53 9.39
CA VAL A 213 -3.62 9.44 10.36
C VAL A 213 -3.09 9.85 11.73
N SER A 214 -1.99 10.59 11.80
CA SER A 214 -1.39 11.06 13.06
C SER A 214 -2.29 12.08 13.75
N ARG A 215 -2.78 13.07 13.00
CA ARG A 215 -3.70 14.10 13.52
C ARG A 215 -5.02 13.51 14.03
N ASP A 216 -5.63 12.64 13.25
CA ASP A 216 -6.92 12.06 13.60
C ASP A 216 -6.79 11.13 14.83
N ARG A 217 -5.72 10.35 14.97
CA ARG A 217 -5.46 9.50 16.16
C ARG A 217 -5.23 10.36 17.41
N LEU A 218 -4.41 11.40 17.31
CA LEU A 218 -4.19 12.34 18.42
C LEU A 218 -5.50 13.01 18.84
N LYS A 219 -6.30 13.47 17.90
CA LYS A 219 -7.61 14.08 18.19
C LYS A 219 -8.56 13.09 18.89
N GLY A 220 -8.50 11.82 18.50
CA GLY A 220 -9.23 10.75 19.19
C GLY A 220 -8.78 10.58 20.64
N TYR A 221 -7.46 10.55 20.87
CA TYR A 221 -6.87 10.51 22.20
C TYR A 221 -7.35 11.69 23.08
N GLU A 222 -7.25 12.93 22.58
CA GLU A 222 -7.71 14.11 23.31
C GLU A 222 -9.21 14.06 23.65
N LYS A 223 -10.04 13.56 22.71
CA LYS A 223 -11.49 13.39 22.95
C LYS A 223 -11.79 12.36 24.02
N ALA A 224 -11.02 11.28 24.08
CA ALA A 224 -11.19 10.27 25.13
C ALA A 224 -10.82 10.86 26.51
N LEU A 225 -9.68 11.54 26.64
CA LEU A 225 -9.32 12.20 27.89
C LEU A 225 -10.40 13.17 28.34
N LYS A 226 -10.92 14.02 27.45
CA LYS A 226 -12.02 14.96 27.76
C LYS A 226 -13.29 14.26 28.22
N LYS A 227 -13.66 13.14 27.60
CA LYS A 227 -14.85 12.36 28.01
C LYS A 227 -14.76 11.82 29.43
N TYR A 228 -13.55 11.49 29.88
CA TYR A 228 -13.29 10.93 31.20
C TYR A 228 -12.77 11.94 32.21
N ASP A 229 -12.90 13.26 31.91
CA ASP A 229 -12.47 14.36 32.75
C ASP A 229 -10.98 14.27 33.16
N ILE A 230 -10.14 13.69 32.30
CA ILE A 230 -8.69 13.63 32.48
C ILE A 230 -8.09 14.88 31.78
N PRO A 231 -7.32 15.72 32.50
CA PRO A 231 -6.66 16.87 31.87
C PRO A 231 -5.69 16.47 30.77
N ILE A 232 -5.75 17.18 29.65
CA ILE A 232 -4.75 17.03 28.60
C ILE A 232 -3.45 17.64 29.10
N ASN A 233 -2.37 16.87 29.08
CA ASN A 233 -1.04 17.33 29.42
C ASN A 233 -0.15 17.27 28.18
N ASP A 234 0.12 18.42 27.56
CA ASP A 234 0.91 18.52 26.34
C ASP A 234 2.33 17.96 26.50
N SER A 235 2.89 17.95 27.73
CA SER A 235 4.22 17.36 27.98
C SER A 235 4.24 15.84 27.86
N LEU A 236 3.08 15.17 27.82
CA LEU A 236 2.95 13.72 27.61
C LEU A 236 2.57 13.37 26.16
N ILE A 237 2.49 14.36 25.28
CA ILE A 237 2.17 14.17 23.86
C ILE A 237 3.42 14.40 23.04
N ALA A 238 3.87 13.39 22.32
CA ALA A 238 5.00 13.49 21.41
C ALA A 238 4.60 13.17 19.98
N GLN A 239 4.97 14.07 19.06
CA GLN A 239 4.85 13.86 17.62
C GLN A 239 6.25 13.80 17.02
N VAL A 240 6.60 12.67 16.41
CA VAL A 240 7.94 12.41 15.90
C VAL A 240 7.95 12.35 14.37
N SER A 241 9.08 12.72 13.79
CA SER A 241 9.21 12.84 12.33
C SER A 241 9.30 11.51 11.61
N GLU A 242 9.85 10.49 12.25
CA GLU A 242 10.18 9.21 11.64
C GLU A 242 9.58 8.05 12.43
N PHE A 243 8.93 7.12 11.72
CA PHE A 243 8.31 5.92 12.30
C PHE A 243 9.37 4.83 12.49
N THR A 244 10.22 4.98 13.52
CA THR A 244 11.29 4.03 13.83
C THR A 244 11.23 3.53 15.28
N ARG A 245 11.83 2.36 15.53
CA ARG A 245 11.98 1.82 16.88
C ARG A 245 12.83 2.74 17.78
N GLU A 246 13.85 3.34 17.20
CA GLU A 246 14.75 4.27 17.87
C GLU A 246 14.00 5.50 18.36
N GLN A 247 13.12 6.06 17.51
CA GLN A 247 12.27 7.18 17.91
C GLN A 247 11.33 6.77 19.05
N GLY A 248 10.66 5.62 18.96
CA GLY A 248 9.80 5.13 20.05
C GLY A 248 10.55 4.97 21.37
N TYR A 249 11.77 4.40 21.34
CA TYR A 249 12.64 4.25 22.52
C TYR A 249 13.03 5.60 23.13
N HIS A 250 13.56 6.51 22.33
CA HIS A 250 14.05 7.79 22.82
C HIS A 250 12.91 8.70 23.28
N THR A 251 11.81 8.70 22.55
CA THR A 251 10.64 9.53 22.88
C THR A 251 10.04 9.10 24.23
N LEU A 252 9.82 7.83 24.46
CA LEU A 252 9.30 7.37 25.75
C LEU A 252 10.27 7.68 26.90
N LYS A 253 11.58 7.52 26.67
CA LYS A 253 12.60 7.88 27.66
C LYS A 253 12.52 9.35 28.05
N GLU A 254 12.27 10.28 27.11
CA GLU A 254 12.14 11.69 27.41
C GLU A 254 10.79 11.96 28.11
N LEU A 255 9.68 11.41 27.63
CA LEU A 255 8.37 11.59 28.26
C LEU A 255 8.34 11.16 29.73
N LEU A 256 9.05 10.08 30.10
CA LEU A 256 9.15 9.62 31.49
C LEU A 256 9.98 10.55 32.39
N LYS A 257 10.70 11.53 31.85
CA LYS A 257 11.37 12.57 32.64
C LYS A 257 10.42 13.74 32.97
N GLU A 258 9.44 13.98 32.10
CA GLU A 258 8.50 15.09 32.23
C GLU A 258 7.39 14.81 33.27
N GLY A 259 7.13 13.51 33.55
CA GLY A 259 6.10 13.17 34.51
C GLY A 259 5.92 11.67 34.74
N ASN A 260 5.08 11.36 35.73
CA ASN A 260 4.65 9.99 35.97
C ASN A 260 3.68 9.56 34.86
N ILE A 261 3.97 8.45 34.18
CA ILE A 261 3.14 7.86 33.13
C ILE A 261 2.63 6.52 33.64
N ASP A 262 1.32 6.31 33.58
CA ASP A 262 0.64 5.08 34.00
C ASP A 262 -0.12 4.38 32.87
N GLY A 263 -0.01 4.89 31.63
CA GLY A 263 -0.54 4.28 30.42
C GLY A 263 0.11 4.85 29.16
N LEU A 264 0.17 4.04 28.09
CA LEU A 264 0.80 4.43 26.82
C LEU A 264 -0.09 4.09 25.62
N VAL A 265 -0.35 5.10 24.79
CA VAL A 265 -0.96 4.95 23.48
C VAL A 265 0.08 5.32 22.43
N THR A 266 0.37 4.42 21.51
CA THR A 266 1.28 4.69 20.40
C THR A 266 0.55 4.60 19.08
N ALA A 267 0.78 5.54 18.19
CA ALA A 267 0.11 5.59 16.89
C ALA A 267 0.68 4.62 15.84
N ASP A 268 1.68 3.83 16.19
CA ASP A 268 2.34 2.89 15.26
C ASP A 268 3.09 1.78 16.00
N SER A 269 3.14 0.58 15.41
CA SER A 269 3.79 -0.58 16.00
C SER A 269 5.30 -0.43 16.20
N LEU A 270 6.00 0.28 15.31
CA LEU A 270 7.44 0.54 15.45
C LEU A 270 7.75 1.41 16.67
N PHE A 271 6.91 2.42 16.95
CA PHE A 271 7.05 3.20 18.19
C PHE A 271 6.89 2.32 19.42
N THR A 272 5.89 1.44 19.39
CA THR A 272 5.63 0.49 20.49
C THR A 272 6.82 -0.43 20.73
N GLU A 273 7.37 -1.03 19.69
CA GLU A 273 8.51 -1.94 19.81
C GLU A 273 9.71 -1.25 20.45
N GLY A 274 9.97 0.01 20.09
CA GLY A 274 11.01 0.82 20.71
C GLY A 274 10.72 1.19 22.16
N ALA A 275 9.48 1.64 22.42
CA ALA A 275 9.02 2.02 23.77
C ALA A 275 9.08 0.81 24.74
N VAL A 276 8.59 -0.35 24.32
CA VAL A 276 8.62 -1.59 25.12
C VAL A 276 10.05 -2.03 25.41
N ARG A 277 10.98 -1.87 24.47
CA ARG A 277 12.40 -2.13 24.72
C ARG A 277 12.92 -1.27 25.89
N TYR A 278 12.63 0.02 25.90
CA TYR A 278 13.01 0.91 26.99
C TYR A 278 12.37 0.52 28.33
N LEU A 279 11.06 0.22 28.34
CA LEU A 279 10.34 -0.20 29.54
C LEU A 279 10.93 -1.48 30.14
N ASN A 280 11.25 -2.47 29.30
CA ASN A 280 11.88 -3.72 29.73
C ASN A 280 13.26 -3.48 30.35
N GLU A 281 14.09 -2.62 29.76
CA GLU A 281 15.42 -2.26 30.30
C GLU A 281 15.30 -1.57 31.68
N LYS A 282 14.22 -0.82 31.91
CA LYS A 282 13.97 -0.11 33.18
C LYS A 282 13.07 -0.87 34.13
N GLN A 283 12.59 -2.07 33.80
CA GLN A 283 11.65 -2.87 34.58
C GLN A 283 10.36 -2.09 34.92
N ILE A 284 9.92 -1.22 34.04
CA ILE A 284 8.67 -0.44 34.17
C ILE A 284 7.54 -1.23 33.51
N HIS A 285 6.40 -1.33 34.23
CA HIS A 285 5.19 -1.97 33.74
C HIS A 285 4.05 -0.95 33.73
N LEU A 286 3.43 -0.78 32.56
CA LEU A 286 2.24 0.03 32.38
C LEU A 286 1.41 -0.54 31.21
N PRO A 287 0.09 -0.33 31.17
CA PRO A 287 -0.75 -0.76 30.06
C PRO A 287 -0.40 -0.03 28.77
N ILE A 288 -0.33 -0.79 27.68
CA ILE A 288 0.07 -0.30 26.36
C ILE A 288 -0.94 -0.74 25.30
N ILE A 289 -1.37 0.21 24.49
CA ILE A 289 -2.10 -0.06 23.25
C ILE A 289 -1.42 0.62 22.06
N THR A 290 -1.42 -0.07 20.94
CA THR A 290 -0.83 0.41 19.69
C THR A 290 -1.80 0.29 18.54
N PHE A 291 -1.44 0.83 17.39
CA PHE A 291 -2.11 0.59 16.12
C PHE A 291 -1.35 -0.44 15.31
N ASP A 292 -2.11 -1.42 14.79
CA ASP A 292 -1.63 -2.62 14.13
C ASP A 292 -0.86 -3.58 15.06
N SER A 293 -0.65 -4.80 14.60
CA SER A 293 0.03 -5.84 15.38
C SER A 293 1.52 -5.57 15.52
N VAL A 294 2.07 -5.97 16.65
CA VAL A 294 3.51 -5.96 16.94
C VAL A 294 4.12 -7.35 16.74
N GLN A 295 5.46 -7.43 16.78
CA GLN A 295 6.14 -8.73 16.78
C GLN A 295 5.75 -9.55 18.00
N PRO A 296 5.65 -10.90 17.90
CA PRO A 296 5.23 -11.76 19.01
C PRO A 296 6.08 -11.68 20.28
N SER A 297 7.32 -11.19 20.18
CA SER A 297 8.21 -10.97 21.30
C SER A 297 7.93 -9.70 22.10
N VAL A 298 7.10 -8.79 21.58
CA VAL A 298 6.76 -7.50 22.18
C VAL A 298 5.48 -7.66 22.99
N ARG A 299 5.56 -7.44 24.32
CA ARG A 299 4.40 -7.54 25.21
C ARG A 299 3.66 -6.22 25.28
N ILE A 300 2.39 -6.26 24.95
CA ILE A 300 1.42 -5.15 25.04
C ILE A 300 0.10 -5.71 25.54
N ASP A 301 -0.82 -4.84 25.97
CA ASP A 301 -2.15 -5.27 26.44
C ASP A 301 -3.13 -5.47 25.29
N ALA A 302 -3.05 -4.60 24.27
CA ALA A 302 -3.93 -4.67 23.12
C ALA A 302 -3.34 -3.94 21.90
N TYR A 303 -3.94 -4.18 20.76
CA TYR A 303 -3.73 -3.35 19.56
C TYR A 303 -5.05 -3.05 18.85
N VAL A 304 -5.08 -1.94 18.15
CA VAL A 304 -6.16 -1.59 17.23
C VAL A 304 -5.87 -2.28 15.89
N ASP A 305 -6.65 -3.30 15.58
CA ASP A 305 -6.64 -3.94 14.26
C ASP A 305 -7.34 -3.04 13.25
N ILE A 306 -6.57 -2.41 12.40
CA ILE A 306 -7.05 -1.51 11.34
C ILE A 306 -7.36 -2.26 10.03
N HIS A 307 -7.34 -3.59 10.05
CA HIS A 307 -7.64 -4.47 8.92
C HIS A 307 -6.83 -4.16 7.66
N THR A 308 -5.50 -4.08 7.81
CA THR A 308 -4.54 -3.68 6.76
C THR A 308 -4.70 -4.44 5.44
N LEU A 309 -4.97 -5.74 5.50
CA LEU A 309 -5.20 -6.55 4.30
C LEU A 309 -6.48 -6.10 3.56
N GLU A 310 -7.55 -5.75 4.29
CA GLU A 310 -8.80 -5.29 3.70
C GLU A 310 -8.69 -3.86 3.16
N LEU A 311 -7.90 -2.99 3.80
CA LEU A 311 -7.55 -1.69 3.22
C LEU A 311 -6.94 -1.86 1.83
N GLY A 312 -5.99 -2.79 1.68
CA GLY A 312 -5.39 -3.10 0.39
C GLY A 312 -6.38 -3.67 -0.63
N ARG A 313 -7.23 -4.62 -0.23
CA ARG A 313 -8.27 -5.20 -1.10
C ARG A 313 -9.28 -4.17 -1.56
N SER A 314 -9.75 -3.36 -0.63
CA SER A 314 -10.74 -2.32 -0.89
C SER A 314 -10.19 -1.22 -1.78
N SER A 315 -8.93 -0.81 -1.59
CA SER A 315 -8.30 0.20 -2.43
C SER A 315 -8.20 -0.22 -3.90
N PHE A 316 -7.86 -1.49 -4.17
CA PHE A 316 -7.85 -1.99 -5.53
C PHE A 316 -9.26 -2.08 -6.14
N LYS A 317 -10.26 -2.59 -5.38
CA LYS A 317 -11.65 -2.65 -5.85
C LYS A 317 -12.17 -1.25 -6.18
N LEU A 318 -11.87 -0.28 -5.33
CA LEU A 318 -12.25 1.11 -5.53
C LEU A 318 -11.57 1.70 -6.76
N LEU A 319 -10.27 1.50 -6.93
CA LEU A 319 -9.52 1.97 -8.09
C LEU A 319 -10.10 1.42 -9.40
N ARG A 320 -10.50 0.16 -9.44
CA ARG A 320 -11.20 -0.41 -10.61
C ARG A 320 -12.48 0.35 -10.97
N ASN A 321 -13.26 0.76 -9.97
CA ASN A 321 -14.47 1.54 -10.20
C ASN A 321 -14.11 2.93 -10.73
N VAL A 322 -13.07 3.57 -10.18
CA VAL A 322 -12.54 4.85 -10.68
C VAL A 322 -12.06 4.73 -12.13
N ILE A 323 -11.26 3.71 -12.47
CA ILE A 323 -10.80 3.44 -13.84
C ILE A 323 -11.99 3.23 -14.79
N LYS A 324 -13.01 2.50 -14.36
CA LYS A 324 -14.20 2.26 -15.15
C LYS A 324 -14.99 3.54 -15.39
N SER A 325 -15.18 4.39 -14.39
CA SER A 325 -15.87 5.67 -14.51
C SER A 325 -15.09 6.64 -15.40
N TYR A 326 -13.77 6.71 -15.25
CA TYR A 326 -12.87 7.49 -16.08
C TYR A 326 -12.97 7.12 -17.57
N ASN A 327 -12.92 5.82 -17.88
CA ASN A 327 -13.06 5.33 -19.26
C ASN A 327 -14.43 5.64 -19.88
N ASN A 328 -15.46 5.82 -19.05
CA ASN A 328 -16.80 6.24 -19.47
C ASN A 328 -16.97 7.79 -19.52
N LYS A 329 -15.88 8.56 -19.38
CA LYS A 329 -15.87 10.02 -19.32
C LYS A 329 -16.78 10.62 -18.22
N ASN A 330 -16.96 9.90 -17.14
CA ASN A 330 -17.72 10.30 -15.97
C ASN A 330 -16.93 9.91 -14.72
N MET A 331 -15.84 10.64 -14.45
CA MET A 331 -14.98 10.35 -13.30
C MET A 331 -15.76 10.58 -12.01
N MET A 332 -15.83 9.54 -11.20
CA MET A 332 -16.49 9.55 -9.90
C MET A 332 -15.45 9.34 -8.80
N CYS A 333 -15.55 10.14 -7.74
CA CYS A 333 -14.75 9.98 -6.53
C CYS A 333 -15.56 9.31 -5.45
N TYR A 334 -14.93 8.34 -4.79
CA TYR A 334 -15.54 7.50 -3.77
C TYR A 334 -14.79 7.64 -2.45
N ARG A 335 -15.51 7.47 -1.35
CA ARG A 335 -14.94 7.46 0.00
C ARG A 335 -15.39 6.18 0.68
N GLN A 336 -14.44 5.39 1.14
CA GLN A 336 -14.73 4.13 1.84
C GLN A 336 -14.01 4.13 3.18
N ILE A 337 -14.75 3.82 4.24
CA ILE A 337 -14.20 3.67 5.59
C ILE A 337 -14.27 2.18 5.93
N ILE A 338 -13.15 1.65 6.43
CA ILE A 338 -13.03 0.29 6.97
C ILE A 338 -13.07 0.41 8.50
N ASP A 339 -13.94 -0.35 9.12
CA ASP A 339 -14.01 -0.38 10.58
C ASP A 339 -12.73 -0.95 11.18
N HIS A 340 -12.45 -0.58 12.41
CA HIS A 340 -11.37 -1.16 13.22
C HIS A 340 -11.94 -2.02 14.35
N SER A 341 -11.09 -2.78 15.00
CA SER A 341 -11.43 -3.51 16.22
C SER A 341 -10.25 -3.53 17.19
N ILE A 342 -10.51 -3.59 18.50
CA ILE A 342 -9.47 -3.79 19.51
C ILE A 342 -9.26 -5.29 19.68
N LYS A 343 -7.99 -5.71 19.70
CA LYS A 343 -7.55 -7.08 19.96
C LYS A 343 -6.68 -7.10 21.21
N GLU A 344 -7.12 -7.79 22.24
CA GLU A 344 -6.32 -8.06 23.45
C GLU A 344 -5.26 -9.12 23.15
N MET A 345 -4.10 -9.01 23.85
CA MET A 345 -2.94 -9.88 23.64
C MET A 345 -2.74 -10.84 24.83
#